data_2abb47ca3bf8d14f618584866aab8364
#
_entry.id   2abb47ca3bf8d14f618584866aab8364
#
_cell.length_a   1.000
_cell.length_b   1.000
_cell.length_c   1.000
_cell.angle_alpha   90.00
_cell.angle_beta   90.00
_cell.angle_gamma   90.00
#
_symmetry.space_group_name_H-M   'P 1'
#
loop_
_entity.id
_entity.type
_entity.pdbx_description
1 polymer ?
#
loop_
_entity_poly.entity_id
_entity_poly.type
_entity_poly.pdbx_seq_one_letter_code
_entity_poly.pdbx_strand_id
1 'polypeptide(L)'
;MSQTPDESQQPGYAGDVDPQQAWEMLQSDPETVMVDCRTEAEWTFVGTADLGGLGKEVAFVPWNYFQGGLNEAFVEQVREAGVREGQPIVFLCRSGTRSVGAAKLATEAGLGPAYNILEGFEGAVGESRHRDVDGWKVRGLPWRQG
;
A
#
# COMPACT_ATOMS: atom_id res chain seq x y z
N MET A 1 -13.11 -32.22 -6.63
CA MET A 1 -12.35 -31.34 -7.02
C MET A 1 -12.21 -30.36 -6.08
N SER A 2 -11.18 -30.11 -6.09
CA SER A 2 -11.00 -29.09 -5.32
C SER A 2 -11.79 -28.00 -5.76
N GLN A 3 -12.31 -27.40 -4.89
CA GLN A 3 -12.97 -26.23 -5.10
C GLN A 3 -11.97 -25.19 -5.42
N THR A 4 -11.71 -24.97 -6.66
CA THR A 4 -10.99 -23.77 -6.97
C THR A 4 -11.91 -22.64 -6.71
N PRO A 5 -11.42 -21.56 -6.12
CA PRO A 5 -12.24 -20.36 -5.96
C PRO A 5 -12.72 -19.88 -7.31
N ASP A 6 -13.95 -19.45 -7.34
CA ASP A 6 -14.50 -18.81 -8.51
C ASP A 6 -13.59 -17.61 -8.84
N GLU A 7 -13.27 -17.43 -10.10
CA GLU A 7 -12.43 -16.33 -10.52
C GLU A 7 -12.99 -14.99 -10.09
N SER A 8 -14.30 -14.84 -10.07
CA SER A 8 -14.92 -13.60 -9.63
C SER A 8 -14.69 -13.32 -8.14
N GLN A 9 -14.28 -14.34 -7.37
CA GLN A 9 -14.00 -14.20 -5.96
C GLN A 9 -12.52 -14.04 -5.69
N GLN A 10 -11.69 -14.23 -6.69
CA GLN A 10 -10.26 -14.06 -6.52
C GLN A 10 -9.94 -12.56 -6.50
N PRO A 11 -9.05 -12.13 -5.63
CA PRO A 11 -8.78 -10.70 -5.50
C PRO A 11 -8.13 -10.04 -6.71
N GLY A 12 -7.50 -10.81 -7.60
CA GLY A 12 -6.78 -10.23 -8.74
C GLY A 12 -5.46 -9.59 -8.33
N TYR A 13 -4.97 -9.90 -7.14
CA TYR A 13 -3.68 -9.51 -6.62
C TYR A 13 -3.24 -10.59 -5.62
N ALA A 14 -2.03 -10.49 -5.07
CA ALA A 14 -1.47 -11.56 -4.27
C ALA A 14 -2.20 -11.80 -2.95
N GLY A 15 -2.78 -10.77 -2.37
CA GLY A 15 -3.56 -10.93 -1.16
C GLY A 15 -3.51 -9.70 -0.27
N ASP A 16 -4.14 -9.81 0.89
CA ASP A 16 -4.15 -8.77 1.89
C ASP A 16 -3.20 -9.12 3.02
N VAL A 17 -2.51 -8.13 3.55
CA VAL A 17 -1.68 -8.28 4.74
C VAL A 17 -2.05 -7.17 5.71
N ASP A 18 -1.92 -7.42 7.01
CA ASP A 18 -2.13 -6.34 7.97
C ASP A 18 -0.84 -5.50 8.08
N PRO A 19 -0.88 -4.35 8.75
CA PRO A 19 0.32 -3.51 8.85
C PRO A 19 1.52 -4.21 9.48
N GLN A 20 1.30 -5.06 10.46
CA GLN A 20 2.39 -5.79 11.10
C GLN A 20 3.02 -6.79 10.15
N GLN A 21 2.20 -7.51 9.39
CA GLN A 21 2.70 -8.45 8.38
C GLN A 21 3.48 -7.73 7.30
N ALA A 22 2.99 -6.56 6.86
CA ALA A 22 3.70 -5.75 5.87
C ALA A 22 5.07 -5.32 6.41
N TRP A 23 5.11 -4.89 7.66
CA TRP A 23 6.38 -4.51 8.31
C TRP A 23 7.35 -5.68 8.33
N GLU A 24 6.87 -6.87 8.69
CA GLU A 24 7.70 -8.08 8.74
C GLU A 24 8.24 -8.45 7.36
N MET A 25 7.42 -8.31 6.31
CA MET A 25 7.86 -8.55 4.95
C MET A 25 8.99 -7.59 4.56
N LEU A 26 8.84 -6.32 4.91
CA LEU A 26 9.85 -5.31 4.61
C LEU A 26 11.14 -5.56 5.37
N GLN A 27 11.06 -6.06 6.60
CA GLN A 27 12.23 -6.37 7.39
C GLN A 27 12.97 -7.61 6.89
N SER A 28 12.22 -8.64 6.52
CA SER A 28 12.82 -9.95 6.23
C SER A 28 13.24 -10.13 4.79
N ASP A 29 12.69 -9.36 3.87
CA ASP A 29 12.97 -9.52 2.45
C ASP A 29 13.52 -8.22 1.88
N PRO A 30 14.79 -8.19 1.48
CA PRO A 30 15.38 -6.97 0.92
C PRO A 30 14.75 -6.52 -0.38
N GLU A 31 14.04 -7.42 -1.09
CA GLU A 31 13.38 -7.08 -2.35
C GLU A 31 11.99 -6.48 -2.15
N THR A 32 11.38 -6.66 -0.99
CA THR A 32 10.04 -6.12 -0.75
C THR A 32 10.07 -4.60 -0.70
N VAL A 33 9.16 -3.99 -1.43
CA VAL A 33 9.05 -2.52 -1.50
C VAL A 33 7.67 -2.08 -1.03
N MET A 34 7.58 -0.86 -0.51
CA MET A 34 6.31 -0.23 -0.16
C MET A 34 6.02 0.88 -1.14
N VAL A 35 4.82 0.87 -1.70
CA VAL A 35 4.33 1.97 -2.53
C VAL A 35 3.17 2.63 -1.77
N ASP A 36 3.33 3.91 -1.48
CA ASP A 36 2.28 4.70 -0.84
C ASP A 36 1.48 5.36 -1.95
N CYS A 37 0.23 4.93 -2.10
CA CYS A 37 -0.63 5.38 -3.20
C CYS A 37 -1.65 6.44 -2.77
N ARG A 38 -1.36 7.14 -1.67
CA ARG A 38 -2.19 8.25 -1.22
C ARG A 38 -1.88 9.51 -2.05
N THR A 39 -2.49 10.62 -1.67
CA THR A 39 -2.25 11.89 -2.35
C THR A 39 -1.12 12.66 -1.68
N GLU A 40 -0.56 13.62 -2.43
CA GLU A 40 0.48 14.49 -1.90
C GLU A 40 0.02 15.25 -0.66
N ALA A 41 -1.24 15.67 -0.62
CA ALA A 41 -1.80 16.35 0.55
C ALA A 41 -1.75 15.46 1.79
N GLU A 42 -2.04 14.19 1.64
CA GLU A 42 -1.98 13.26 2.76
C GLU A 42 -0.55 13.07 3.25
N TRP A 43 0.42 12.98 2.35
CA TRP A 43 1.83 12.86 2.73
C TRP A 43 2.30 14.08 3.52
N THR A 44 1.87 15.25 3.08
CA THR A 44 2.28 16.51 3.69
C THR A 44 1.62 16.74 5.05
N PHE A 45 0.31 16.53 5.14
CA PHE A 45 -0.47 16.92 6.31
C PHE A 45 -0.69 15.81 7.32
N VAL A 46 -0.67 14.56 6.90
CA VAL A 46 -0.93 13.43 7.80
C VAL A 46 0.35 12.73 8.23
N GLY A 47 1.29 12.59 7.31
CA GLY A 47 2.54 11.90 7.58
C GLY A 47 2.75 10.71 6.65
N THR A 48 3.89 10.05 6.80
CA THR A 48 4.29 8.93 5.95
C THR A 48 4.92 7.84 6.80
N ALA A 49 4.87 6.60 6.31
CA ALA A 49 5.60 5.52 6.94
C ALA A 49 7.10 5.80 6.83
N ASP A 50 7.87 5.38 7.82
CA ASP A 50 9.31 5.61 7.85
C ASP A 50 10.04 4.27 7.82
N LEU A 51 10.67 3.98 6.69
CA LEU A 51 11.43 2.75 6.49
C LEU A 51 12.93 2.98 6.63
N GLY A 52 13.34 4.15 7.12
CA GLY A 52 14.75 4.50 7.22
C GLY A 52 15.56 3.53 8.07
N GLY A 53 14.96 2.99 9.13
CA GLY A 53 15.63 2.01 9.98
C GLY A 53 15.92 0.69 9.29
N LEU A 54 15.26 0.42 8.16
CA LEU A 54 15.50 -0.77 7.35
C LEU A 54 16.41 -0.48 6.16
N GLY A 55 16.86 0.76 6.01
CA GLY A 55 17.65 1.16 4.85
C GLY A 55 16.81 1.25 3.58
N LYS A 56 15.51 1.43 3.70
CA LYS A 56 14.58 1.49 2.57
C LYS A 56 13.88 2.83 2.52
N GLU A 57 13.36 3.15 1.34
CA GLU A 57 12.55 4.34 1.13
C GLU A 57 11.19 3.92 0.60
N VAL A 58 10.15 4.68 1.00
CA VAL A 58 8.81 4.48 0.47
C VAL A 58 8.76 5.08 -0.93
N ALA A 59 8.16 4.38 -1.88
CA ALA A 59 7.91 4.92 -3.21
C ALA A 59 6.55 5.63 -3.18
N PHE A 60 6.54 6.90 -3.51
CA PHE A 60 5.32 7.71 -3.45
C PHE A 60 4.74 7.84 -4.86
N VAL A 61 3.66 7.11 -5.12
CA VAL A 61 3.00 7.15 -6.43
C VAL A 61 1.50 7.24 -6.19
N PRO A 62 0.87 8.41 -6.41
CA PRO A 62 -0.54 8.56 -6.08
C PRO A 62 -1.43 7.72 -6.99
N TRP A 63 -2.41 7.05 -6.40
CA TRP A 63 -3.43 6.33 -7.14
C TRP A 63 -4.39 7.30 -7.83
N ASN A 64 -4.67 8.40 -7.13
CA ASN A 64 -5.53 9.45 -7.66
C ASN A 64 -4.98 10.80 -7.18
N TYR A 65 -5.45 11.87 -7.78
CA TYR A 65 -5.00 13.22 -7.43
C TYR A 65 -5.96 13.86 -6.43
N PHE A 66 -5.42 14.78 -5.64
CA PHE A 66 -6.21 15.50 -4.65
C PHE A 66 -7.38 16.24 -5.28
N GLN A 67 -7.19 16.83 -6.46
CA GLN A 67 -8.22 17.54 -7.17
C GLN A 67 -9.25 16.61 -7.82
N GLY A 68 -9.04 15.32 -7.72
CA GLY A 68 -9.90 14.30 -8.32
C GLY A 68 -9.26 13.68 -9.55
N GLY A 69 -9.80 12.55 -9.97
CA GLY A 69 -9.29 11.83 -11.13
C GLY A 69 -8.22 10.82 -10.78
N LEU A 70 -8.22 9.71 -11.49
CA LEU A 70 -7.22 8.66 -11.32
C LEU A 70 -5.91 9.04 -12.00
N ASN A 71 -4.82 8.50 -11.49
CA ASN A 71 -3.52 8.69 -12.09
C ASN A 71 -3.33 7.61 -13.18
N GLU A 72 -3.54 8.00 -14.43
CA GLU A 72 -3.44 7.06 -15.54
C GLU A 72 -2.01 6.57 -15.78
N ALA A 73 -1.01 7.27 -15.26
CA ALA A 73 0.39 6.88 -15.37
C ALA A 73 0.88 6.08 -14.16
N PHE A 74 -0.03 5.57 -13.33
CA PHE A 74 0.32 4.93 -12.06
C PHE A 74 1.36 3.82 -12.23
N VAL A 75 1.11 2.88 -13.14
CA VAL A 75 2.03 1.74 -13.33
C VAL A 75 3.39 2.21 -13.84
N GLU A 76 3.41 3.16 -14.77
CA GLU A 76 4.67 3.69 -15.28
C GLU A 76 5.46 4.37 -14.18
N GLN A 77 4.79 5.11 -13.32
CA GLN A 77 5.45 5.81 -12.22
C GLN A 77 5.97 4.82 -11.18
N VAL A 78 5.26 3.73 -10.93
CA VAL A 78 5.75 2.67 -10.06
C VAL A 78 7.05 2.09 -10.61
N ARG A 79 7.11 1.83 -11.91
CA ARG A 79 8.33 1.34 -12.53
C ARG A 79 9.46 2.37 -12.46
N GLU A 80 9.13 3.63 -12.68
CA GLU A 80 10.12 4.72 -12.61
C GLU A 80 10.69 4.89 -11.20
N ALA A 81 9.92 4.51 -10.19
CA ALA A 81 10.39 4.55 -8.81
C ALA A 81 11.36 3.40 -8.50
N GLY A 82 11.61 2.52 -9.45
CA GLY A 82 12.59 1.45 -9.29
C GLY A 82 11.99 0.08 -9.00
N VAL A 83 10.67 -0.04 -9.04
CA VAL A 83 10.01 -1.34 -8.79
C VAL A 83 10.12 -2.20 -10.04
N ARG A 84 10.62 -3.41 -9.85
CA ARG A 84 10.83 -4.35 -10.96
C ARG A 84 9.90 -5.55 -10.83
N GLU A 85 9.73 -6.26 -11.93
CA GLU A 85 8.96 -7.51 -11.93
C GLU A 85 9.60 -8.48 -10.94
N GLY A 86 8.76 -9.20 -10.23
CA GLY A 86 9.21 -10.19 -9.25
C GLY A 86 9.47 -9.65 -7.86
N GLN A 87 9.47 -8.34 -7.69
CA GLN A 87 9.61 -7.76 -6.35
C GLN A 87 8.27 -7.75 -5.64
N PRO A 88 8.19 -8.29 -4.40
CA PRO A 88 6.95 -8.15 -3.63
C PRO A 88 6.69 -6.68 -3.33
N ILE A 89 5.45 -6.25 -3.52
CA ILE A 89 5.04 -4.87 -3.28
C ILE A 89 3.95 -4.87 -2.23
N VAL A 90 4.08 -4.01 -1.21
CA VAL A 90 2.99 -3.75 -0.27
C VAL A 90 2.48 -2.34 -0.56
N PHE A 91 1.20 -2.24 -0.91
CA PHE A 91 0.58 -0.96 -1.25
C PHE A 91 -0.14 -0.38 -0.04
N LEU A 92 0.16 0.86 0.27
CA LEU A 92 -0.38 1.58 1.42
C LEU A 92 -1.26 2.72 0.95
N CYS A 93 -2.48 2.80 1.48
CA CYS A 93 -3.33 3.96 1.29
C CYS A 93 -3.87 4.41 2.64
N ARG A 94 -4.95 5.19 2.67
CA ARG A 94 -5.46 5.75 3.91
C ARG A 94 -6.07 4.68 4.83
N SER A 95 -6.92 3.83 4.26
CA SER A 95 -7.66 2.84 5.03
C SER A 95 -7.73 1.46 4.37
N GLY A 96 -6.98 1.24 3.31
CA GLY A 96 -6.94 -0.06 2.62
C GLY A 96 -7.87 -0.18 1.42
N THR A 97 -8.52 0.90 1.00
CA THR A 97 -9.47 0.85 -0.12
C THR A 97 -8.82 1.14 -1.47
N ARG A 98 -8.09 2.24 -1.58
CA ARG A 98 -7.42 2.63 -2.83
C ARG A 98 -6.32 1.64 -3.21
N SER A 99 -5.65 1.09 -2.20
CA SER A 99 -4.54 0.17 -2.42
C SER A 99 -4.99 -1.15 -3.03
N VAL A 100 -6.25 -1.53 -2.88
CA VAL A 100 -6.78 -2.71 -3.57
C VAL A 100 -6.74 -2.49 -5.07
N GLY A 101 -7.20 -1.33 -5.54
CA GLY A 101 -7.15 -0.99 -6.96
C GLY A 101 -5.71 -0.94 -7.47
N ALA A 102 -4.81 -0.37 -6.67
CA ALA A 102 -3.40 -0.29 -7.03
C ALA A 102 -2.77 -1.68 -7.16
N ALA A 103 -3.05 -2.57 -6.21
CA ALA A 103 -2.50 -3.93 -6.24
C ALA A 103 -3.03 -4.71 -7.44
N LYS A 104 -4.30 -4.56 -7.78
CA LYS A 104 -4.89 -5.20 -8.95
C LYS A 104 -4.24 -4.72 -10.24
N LEU A 105 -4.07 -3.42 -10.37
CA LEU A 105 -3.49 -2.84 -11.59
C LEU A 105 -2.03 -3.27 -11.74
N ALA A 106 -1.27 -3.29 -10.67
CA ALA A 106 0.12 -3.74 -10.71
C ALA A 106 0.19 -5.20 -11.13
N THR A 107 -0.71 -6.03 -10.62
CA THR A 107 -0.77 -7.45 -10.97
C THR A 107 -1.06 -7.63 -12.46
N GLU A 108 -2.02 -6.87 -13.00
CA GLU A 108 -2.34 -6.93 -14.42
C GLU A 108 -1.15 -6.52 -15.29
N ALA A 109 -0.31 -5.65 -14.77
CA ALA A 109 0.87 -5.17 -15.50
C ALA A 109 2.08 -6.09 -15.35
N GLY A 110 1.95 -7.18 -14.62
CA GLY A 110 3.05 -8.13 -14.42
C GLY A 110 3.99 -7.77 -13.30
N LEU A 111 3.63 -6.81 -12.48
CA LEU A 111 4.44 -6.43 -11.31
C LEU A 111 3.97 -7.21 -10.07
N GLY A 112 4.81 -7.31 -9.09
CA GLY A 112 4.48 -7.96 -7.85
C GLY A 112 5.22 -9.26 -7.66
N PRO A 113 4.79 -10.08 -6.69
CA PRO A 113 3.45 -10.16 -6.09
C PRO A 113 3.04 -8.88 -5.36
N ALA A 114 1.81 -8.45 -5.59
CA ALA A 114 1.30 -7.20 -5.06
C ALA A 114 0.30 -7.46 -3.94
N TYR A 115 0.52 -6.84 -2.79
CA TYR A 115 -0.31 -7.02 -1.60
C TYR A 115 -0.95 -5.70 -1.21
N ASN A 116 -2.18 -5.79 -0.70
CA ASN A 116 -2.86 -4.64 -0.12
C ASN A 116 -2.61 -4.64 1.38
N ILE A 117 -2.21 -3.50 1.93
CA ILE A 117 -2.09 -3.36 3.38
C ILE A 117 -3.48 -3.00 3.91
N LEU A 118 -4.10 -3.97 4.60
CA LEU A 118 -5.37 -3.74 5.29
C LEU A 118 -5.17 -2.60 6.30
N GLU A 119 -6.25 -1.88 6.61
CA GLU A 119 -6.23 -0.77 7.54
C GLU A 119 -5.51 0.47 7.00
N GLY A 120 -4.56 0.31 6.09
CA GLY A 120 -3.81 1.45 5.57
C GLY A 120 -3.01 2.21 6.61
N PHE A 121 -2.72 3.47 6.33
CA PHE A 121 -1.92 4.29 7.22
C PHE A 121 -2.72 4.82 8.41
N GLU A 122 -3.96 5.24 8.19
CA GLU A 122 -4.80 5.85 9.21
C GLU A 122 -5.87 4.92 9.77
N GLY A 123 -6.19 3.85 9.04
CA GLY A 123 -7.20 2.92 9.48
C GLY A 123 -8.63 3.41 9.28
N ALA A 124 -9.55 2.71 9.90
CA ALA A 124 -10.97 3.03 9.83
C ALA A 124 -11.33 4.18 10.78
N VAL A 125 -12.46 4.82 10.52
CA VAL A 125 -12.99 5.84 11.41
C VAL A 125 -13.64 5.14 12.60
N GLY A 126 -13.20 5.47 13.82
CA GLY A 126 -13.75 4.89 15.03
C GLY A 126 -15.03 5.56 15.48
N GLU A 127 -15.55 5.13 16.62
CA GLU A 127 -16.79 5.64 17.18
C GLU A 127 -16.71 7.14 17.48
N SER A 128 -15.53 7.62 17.83
CA SER A 128 -15.31 9.04 18.11
C SER A 128 -15.21 9.88 16.83
N ARG A 129 -15.35 9.25 15.67
CA ARG A 129 -15.16 9.87 14.37
C ARG A 129 -13.72 10.29 14.11
N HIS A 130 -12.78 9.67 14.82
CA HIS A 130 -11.36 9.84 14.59
C HIS A 130 -10.78 8.52 14.07
N ARG A 131 -9.68 8.61 13.35
CA ARG A 131 -9.00 7.42 12.84
C ARG A 131 -7.97 6.95 13.87
N ASP A 132 -8.49 6.41 14.96
CA ASP A 132 -7.66 5.98 16.08
C ASP A 132 -7.89 4.51 16.46
N VAL A 133 -8.54 3.74 15.61
CA VAL A 133 -8.89 2.34 15.88
C VAL A 133 -7.80 1.39 15.42
N ASP A 134 -7.30 1.58 14.22
CA ASP A 134 -6.30 0.68 13.64
C ASP A 134 -5.47 1.45 12.60
N GLY A 135 -4.66 0.73 11.83
CA GLY A 135 -3.81 1.33 10.82
C GLY A 135 -2.34 1.35 11.23
N TRP A 136 -1.47 1.59 10.25
CA TRP A 136 -0.03 1.65 10.44
C TRP A 136 0.36 2.56 11.61
N LYS A 137 -0.21 3.74 11.60
CA LYS A 137 0.09 4.78 12.58
C LYS A 137 -0.34 4.39 13.99
N VAL A 138 -1.57 3.89 14.13
CA VAL A 138 -2.13 3.51 15.44
C VAL A 138 -1.41 2.29 16.01
N ARG A 139 -0.97 1.38 15.16
CA ARG A 139 -0.23 0.19 15.61
C ARG A 139 1.18 0.50 16.09
N GLY A 140 1.59 1.75 16.01
CA GLY A 140 2.90 2.15 16.52
C GLY A 140 4.06 1.79 15.60
N LEU A 141 3.78 1.49 14.34
CA LEU A 141 4.84 1.23 13.37
C LEU A 141 5.50 2.55 12.97
N PRO A 142 6.76 2.52 12.52
CA PRO A 142 7.50 3.76 12.27
C PRO A 142 6.84 4.66 11.24
N TRP A 143 6.65 5.92 11.59
CA TRP A 143 6.13 6.93 10.68
C TRP A 143 6.66 8.30 11.08
N ARG A 144 6.54 9.25 10.16
CA ARG A 144 7.00 10.61 10.42
C ARG A 144 6.06 11.60 9.74
N GLN A 145 6.13 12.84 10.20
CA GLN A 145 5.36 13.95 9.64
C GLN A 145 6.32 15.08 9.37
N GLY A 146 6.17 15.71 8.22
CA GLY A 146 7.03 16.82 7.89
C GLY A 146 7.82 16.62 6.60
#